data_0c21973ebaa4871b5106fcae04a27d97
#
_entry.id   0c21973ebaa4871b5106fcae04a27d97
#
_cell.length_a   1.000
_cell.length_b   1.000
_cell.length_c   1.000
_cell.angle_alpha   90.00
_cell.angle_beta   90.00
_cell.angle_gamma   90.00
#
_symmetry.space_group_name_H-M   'P 1'
#
loop_
_entity.id
_entity.type
_entity.pdbx_description
1 polymer ?
#
loop_
_entity_poly.entity_id
_entity_poly.type
_entity_poly.pdbx_seq_one_letter_code
_entity_poly.pdbx_strand_id
1 'polypeptide(L)'
;MVTWRELWAKTAATVGERTEAMWLCEVAASAVDGAEFMAMLDEPATERMIAHLDAMLARLATGEPLQYVLGQWSFRHIEVAIDRRVLIPRPETELVAGAAIDKARTFEPSRTVVDLGTGSGVIGLSLAAELPLDGTTVWITDASADALDVARANLAGLGRKGRNVRVGEGPWFDAVPADLRFDVIVSNPPYVEAGSTELDASVLDWEPAAALFAGPDGLDDIGTIVRDSYDRLLPGGWLIFEIGAGQGAAVRDRLVERGFTAVEIRRDLADRDRIAIAQRATGPVPLARGAGTSPS
;
A
#
# COMPACT_ATOMS: atom_id res chain seq x y z
N MET A 1 -16.88 -24.39 -31.54
CA MET A 1 -16.28 -24.02 -30.23
C MET A 1 -16.22 -22.51 -30.17
N VAL A 2 -16.53 -21.92 -29.03
CA VAL A 2 -16.53 -20.46 -28.82
C VAL A 2 -15.08 -19.96 -28.74
N THR A 3 -14.77 -18.88 -29.44
CA THR A 3 -13.44 -18.25 -29.44
C THR A 3 -13.32 -17.22 -28.30
N TRP A 4 -12.08 -16.86 -27.93
CA TRP A 4 -11.82 -15.80 -26.96
C TRP A 4 -12.35 -14.44 -27.41
N ARG A 5 -12.35 -14.16 -28.70
CA ARG A 5 -12.93 -12.92 -29.27
C ARG A 5 -14.43 -12.84 -28.98
N GLU A 6 -15.18 -13.94 -29.15
CA GLU A 6 -16.61 -14.00 -28.88
C GLU A 6 -16.89 -13.91 -27.36
N LEU A 7 -16.10 -14.60 -26.52
CA LEU A 7 -16.21 -14.51 -25.06
C LEU A 7 -15.92 -13.11 -24.57
N TRP A 8 -14.84 -12.47 -25.02
CA TRP A 8 -14.53 -11.10 -24.65
C TRP A 8 -15.64 -10.13 -25.02
N ALA A 9 -16.17 -10.20 -26.24
CA ALA A 9 -17.29 -9.36 -26.66
C ALA A 9 -18.54 -9.57 -25.78
N LYS A 10 -18.86 -10.82 -25.44
CA LYS A 10 -19.97 -11.17 -24.55
C LYS A 10 -19.73 -10.64 -23.11
N THR A 11 -18.54 -10.85 -22.58
CA THR A 11 -18.14 -10.39 -21.25
C THR A 11 -18.21 -8.86 -21.16
N ALA A 12 -17.70 -8.15 -22.16
CA ALA A 12 -17.77 -6.69 -22.23
C ALA A 12 -19.22 -6.17 -22.22
N ALA A 13 -20.13 -6.87 -22.90
CA ALA A 13 -21.57 -6.52 -22.85
C ALA A 13 -22.20 -6.76 -21.45
N THR A 14 -21.67 -7.72 -20.70
CA THR A 14 -22.17 -8.06 -19.35
C THR A 14 -21.61 -7.12 -18.29
N VAL A 15 -20.30 -6.83 -18.32
CA VAL A 15 -19.57 -6.01 -17.33
C VAL A 15 -19.77 -4.51 -17.59
N GLY A 16 -20.00 -4.12 -18.85
CA GLY A 16 -20.17 -2.73 -19.26
C GLY A 16 -18.85 -2.00 -19.54
N GLU A 17 -17.71 -2.60 -19.19
CA GLU A 17 -16.38 -2.00 -19.39
C GLU A 17 -15.47 -3.00 -20.14
N ARG A 18 -14.92 -2.55 -21.28
CA ARG A 18 -14.18 -3.41 -22.20
C ARG A 18 -12.83 -3.87 -21.66
N THR A 19 -12.18 -3.01 -20.91
CA THR A 19 -10.86 -3.29 -20.32
C THR A 19 -10.99 -4.32 -19.19
N GLU A 20 -11.98 -4.16 -18.31
CA GLU A 20 -12.26 -5.12 -17.23
C GLU A 20 -12.62 -6.50 -17.79
N ALA A 21 -13.44 -6.53 -18.85
CA ALA A 21 -13.75 -7.76 -19.54
C ALA A 21 -12.53 -8.44 -20.17
N MET A 22 -11.55 -7.66 -20.64
CA MET A 22 -10.28 -8.17 -21.13
C MET A 22 -9.50 -8.85 -20.00
N TRP A 23 -9.34 -8.21 -18.85
CA TRP A 23 -8.62 -8.78 -17.70
C TRP A 23 -9.25 -10.08 -17.20
N LEU A 24 -10.58 -10.15 -17.15
CA LEU A 24 -11.30 -11.39 -16.80
C LEU A 24 -11.01 -12.52 -17.77
N CYS A 25 -11.05 -12.23 -19.08
CA CYS A 25 -10.75 -13.21 -20.10
C CYS A 25 -9.28 -13.63 -20.10
N GLU A 26 -8.36 -12.71 -19.86
CA GLU A 26 -6.91 -12.95 -19.74
C GLU A 26 -6.62 -13.94 -18.61
N VAL A 27 -7.18 -13.70 -17.41
CA VAL A 27 -7.07 -14.61 -16.27
C VAL A 27 -7.70 -15.97 -16.55
N ALA A 28 -8.90 -16.00 -17.15
CA ALA A 28 -9.58 -17.25 -17.51
C ALA A 28 -8.80 -18.07 -18.56
N ALA A 29 -8.15 -17.39 -19.48
CA ALA A 29 -7.28 -18.01 -20.49
C ALA A 29 -5.95 -18.50 -19.91
N SER A 30 -5.58 -18.08 -18.71
CA SER A 30 -4.25 -18.26 -18.13
C SER A 30 -3.15 -17.63 -19.00
N ALA A 31 -3.45 -16.53 -19.69
CA ALA A 31 -2.49 -15.77 -20.44
C ALA A 31 -1.55 -15.03 -19.49
N VAL A 32 -0.27 -14.92 -19.84
CA VAL A 32 0.76 -14.26 -19.01
C VAL A 32 0.57 -12.75 -19.00
N ASP A 33 0.11 -12.21 -20.13
CA ASP A 33 -0.17 -10.78 -20.27
C ASP A 33 -1.20 -10.52 -21.38
N GLY A 34 -1.62 -9.27 -21.51
CA GLY A 34 -2.59 -8.85 -22.52
C GLY A 34 -2.11 -9.06 -23.96
N ALA A 35 -0.81 -9.08 -24.22
CA ALA A 35 -0.27 -9.33 -25.58
C ALA A 35 -0.45 -10.81 -25.97
N GLU A 36 -0.19 -11.73 -25.04
CA GLU A 36 -0.47 -13.16 -25.24
C GLU A 36 -1.97 -13.39 -25.41
N PHE A 37 -2.81 -12.80 -24.56
CA PHE A 37 -4.26 -12.89 -24.71
C PHE A 37 -4.74 -12.39 -26.08
N MET A 38 -4.24 -11.27 -26.55
CA MET A 38 -4.57 -10.73 -27.88
C MET A 38 -4.16 -11.67 -29.03
N ALA A 39 -3.07 -12.43 -28.87
CA ALA A 39 -2.65 -13.44 -29.86
C ALA A 39 -3.59 -14.67 -29.87
N MET A 40 -4.25 -14.97 -28.75
CA MET A 40 -5.17 -16.11 -28.58
C MET A 40 -6.62 -15.80 -29.00
N LEU A 41 -6.96 -14.60 -29.45
CA LEU A 41 -8.36 -14.17 -29.66
C LEU A 41 -9.17 -15.09 -30.60
N ASP A 42 -8.54 -15.64 -31.61
CA ASP A 42 -9.21 -16.51 -32.57
C ASP A 42 -9.11 -18.02 -32.21
N GLU A 43 -8.45 -18.32 -31.09
CA GLU A 43 -8.39 -19.68 -30.57
C GLU A 43 -9.67 -20.04 -29.80
N PRO A 44 -10.05 -21.35 -29.81
CA PRO A 44 -11.19 -21.82 -29.07
C PRO A 44 -10.88 -21.91 -27.57
N ALA A 45 -11.78 -21.39 -26.74
CA ALA A 45 -11.72 -21.59 -25.29
C ALA A 45 -12.17 -23.01 -24.92
N THR A 46 -11.48 -23.61 -23.95
CA THR A 46 -11.89 -24.91 -23.38
C THR A 46 -13.08 -24.77 -22.42
N GLU A 47 -13.83 -25.85 -22.20
CA GLU A 47 -14.92 -25.84 -21.22
C GLU A 47 -14.47 -25.42 -19.82
N ARG A 48 -13.25 -25.81 -19.39
CA ARG A 48 -12.69 -25.41 -18.09
C ARG A 48 -12.45 -23.91 -18.01
N MET A 49 -11.92 -23.30 -19.06
CA MET A 49 -11.67 -21.85 -19.13
C MET A 49 -12.98 -21.06 -19.13
N ILE A 50 -14.00 -21.55 -19.87
CA ILE A 50 -15.33 -20.94 -19.88
C ILE A 50 -15.95 -21.02 -18.49
N ALA A 51 -15.90 -22.18 -17.83
CA ALA A 51 -16.42 -22.35 -16.46
C ALA A 51 -15.70 -21.45 -15.45
N HIS A 52 -14.39 -21.22 -15.64
CA HIS A 52 -13.62 -20.26 -14.80
C HIS A 52 -14.10 -18.82 -15.01
N LEU A 53 -14.27 -18.40 -16.27
CA LEU A 53 -14.81 -17.09 -16.60
C LEU A 53 -16.23 -16.89 -16.04
N ASP A 54 -17.11 -17.88 -16.19
CA ASP A 54 -18.47 -17.83 -15.66
C ASP A 54 -18.48 -17.73 -14.12
N ALA A 55 -17.58 -18.42 -13.43
CA ALA A 55 -17.42 -18.31 -11.98
C ALA A 55 -16.97 -16.91 -11.54
N MET A 56 -16.04 -16.29 -12.26
CA MET A 56 -15.60 -14.90 -11.99
C MET A 56 -16.75 -13.90 -12.22
N LEU A 57 -17.50 -14.06 -13.31
CA LEU A 57 -18.68 -13.22 -13.59
C LEU A 57 -19.76 -13.37 -12.52
N ALA A 58 -19.96 -14.58 -12.00
CA ALA A 58 -20.89 -14.81 -10.90
C ALA A 58 -20.45 -14.10 -9.61
N ARG A 59 -19.15 -14.06 -9.30
CA ARG A 59 -18.60 -13.29 -8.17
C ARG A 59 -18.81 -11.79 -8.35
N LEU A 60 -18.49 -11.24 -9.51
CA LEU A 60 -18.74 -9.83 -9.84
C LEU A 60 -20.21 -9.45 -9.67
N ALA A 61 -21.13 -10.33 -10.08
CA ALA A 61 -22.58 -10.09 -9.95
C ALA A 61 -23.04 -9.99 -8.48
N THR A 62 -22.23 -10.44 -7.51
CA THR A 62 -22.50 -10.25 -6.08
C THR A 62 -22.02 -8.91 -5.53
N GLY A 63 -21.37 -8.08 -6.35
CA GLY A 63 -20.74 -6.82 -5.95
C GLY A 63 -19.31 -6.98 -5.45
N GLU A 64 -18.70 -8.18 -5.58
CA GLU A 64 -17.29 -8.39 -5.22
C GLU A 64 -16.38 -7.54 -6.12
N PRO A 65 -15.41 -6.78 -5.54
CA PRO A 65 -14.50 -5.97 -6.33
C PRO A 65 -13.74 -6.79 -7.38
N LEU A 66 -13.60 -6.22 -8.58
CA LEU A 66 -12.91 -6.87 -9.69
C LEU A 66 -11.53 -7.40 -9.30
N GLN A 67 -10.78 -6.63 -8.53
CA GLN A 67 -9.44 -6.98 -8.09
C GLN A 67 -9.42 -8.28 -7.26
N TYR A 68 -10.38 -8.46 -6.38
CA TYR A 68 -10.52 -9.70 -5.60
C TYR A 68 -10.98 -10.87 -6.49
N VAL A 69 -11.85 -10.59 -7.47
CA VAL A 69 -12.27 -11.60 -8.44
C VAL A 69 -11.10 -12.10 -9.28
N LEU A 70 -10.23 -11.20 -9.74
CA LEU A 70 -9.01 -11.54 -10.46
C LEU A 70 -7.96 -12.24 -9.57
N GLY A 71 -7.97 -11.94 -8.25
CA GLY A 71 -7.05 -12.51 -7.27
C GLY A 71 -5.63 -11.96 -7.32
N GLN A 72 -5.36 -11.02 -8.21
CA GLN A 72 -4.08 -10.37 -8.42
C GLN A 72 -4.26 -8.91 -8.87
N TRP A 73 -3.26 -8.07 -8.56
CA TRP A 73 -3.27 -6.67 -8.98
C TRP A 73 -1.86 -6.15 -9.20
N SER A 74 -1.70 -5.33 -10.22
CA SER A 74 -0.43 -4.67 -10.51
C SER A 74 -0.23 -3.47 -9.60
N PHE A 75 0.99 -3.30 -9.08
CA PHE A 75 1.39 -2.14 -8.31
C PHE A 75 2.84 -1.80 -8.65
N ARG A 76 3.09 -0.60 -9.21
CA ARG A 76 4.40 -0.18 -9.70
C ARG A 76 5.02 -1.21 -10.66
N HIS A 77 6.05 -1.92 -10.23
CA HIS A 77 6.80 -2.89 -11.04
C HIS A 77 6.62 -4.33 -10.54
N ILE A 78 5.63 -4.58 -9.71
CA ILE A 78 5.31 -5.92 -9.18
C ILE A 78 3.84 -6.25 -9.42
N GLU A 79 3.56 -7.53 -9.51
CA GLU A 79 2.22 -8.07 -9.45
C GLU A 79 2.05 -8.80 -8.11
N VAL A 80 0.95 -8.55 -7.42
CA VAL A 80 0.67 -9.10 -6.10
C VAL A 80 -0.65 -9.85 -6.09
N ALA A 81 -0.67 -10.97 -5.38
CA ALA A 81 -1.90 -11.64 -5.01
C ALA A 81 -2.66 -10.80 -3.98
N ILE A 82 -3.96 -10.69 -4.15
CA ILE A 82 -4.84 -9.98 -3.22
C ILE A 82 -6.15 -10.73 -3.05
N ASP A 83 -6.72 -10.64 -1.86
CA ASP A 83 -8.06 -11.10 -1.53
C ASP A 83 -8.62 -10.27 -0.37
N ARG A 84 -9.83 -10.61 0.10
CA ARG A 84 -10.55 -9.88 1.14
C ARG A 84 -9.84 -9.72 2.50
N ARG A 85 -8.66 -10.30 2.68
CA ARG A 85 -7.83 -10.13 3.88
C ARG A 85 -7.01 -8.85 3.87
N VAL A 86 -6.87 -8.19 2.73
CA VAL A 86 -6.02 -7.00 2.55
C VAL A 86 -6.76 -5.89 1.79
N LEU A 87 -6.38 -4.64 2.05
CA LEU A 87 -6.83 -3.50 1.27
C LEU A 87 -6.42 -3.67 -0.20
N ILE A 88 -7.31 -3.36 -1.14
CA ILE A 88 -6.96 -3.29 -2.56
C ILE A 88 -5.96 -2.14 -2.76
N PRO A 89 -4.77 -2.40 -3.34
CA PRO A 89 -3.78 -1.35 -3.57
C PRO A 89 -4.33 -0.20 -4.41
N ARG A 90 -4.14 1.03 -3.93
CA ARG A 90 -4.63 2.25 -4.61
C ARG A 90 -3.52 2.89 -5.44
N PRO A 91 -3.86 3.53 -6.58
CA PRO A 91 -2.86 4.23 -7.40
C PRO A 91 -2.11 5.33 -6.65
N GLU A 92 -2.78 6.02 -5.71
CA GLU A 92 -2.17 7.05 -4.87
C GLU A 92 -1.06 6.50 -3.98
N THR A 93 -1.19 5.27 -3.52
CA THR A 93 -0.18 4.59 -2.68
C THR A 93 1.12 4.34 -3.45
N GLU A 94 1.09 4.26 -4.78
CA GLU A 94 2.32 4.20 -5.60
C GLU A 94 3.19 5.44 -5.45
N LEU A 95 2.58 6.61 -5.24
CA LEU A 95 3.29 7.85 -5.00
C LEU A 95 3.99 7.83 -3.63
N VAL A 96 3.36 7.22 -2.62
CA VAL A 96 3.94 7.01 -1.29
C VAL A 96 5.17 6.09 -1.39
N ALA A 97 5.03 4.95 -2.06
CA ALA A 97 6.13 4.02 -2.31
C ALA A 97 7.27 4.70 -3.08
N GLY A 98 6.96 5.49 -4.12
CA GLY A 98 7.94 6.26 -4.89
C GLY A 98 8.73 7.24 -4.03
N ALA A 99 8.03 8.02 -3.17
CA ALA A 99 8.68 8.96 -2.26
C ALA A 99 9.60 8.24 -1.26
N ALA A 100 9.17 7.07 -0.73
CA ALA A 100 9.99 6.28 0.18
C ALA A 100 11.24 5.71 -0.51
N ILE A 101 11.12 5.21 -1.74
CA ILE A 101 12.24 4.72 -2.55
C ILE A 101 13.24 5.83 -2.81
N ASP A 102 12.80 7.04 -3.20
CA ASP A 102 13.66 8.18 -3.47
C ASP A 102 14.44 8.59 -2.22
N LYS A 103 13.79 8.63 -1.05
CA LYS A 103 14.48 8.91 0.22
C LYS A 103 15.44 7.80 0.61
N ALA A 104 15.04 6.53 0.45
CA ALA A 104 15.90 5.38 0.78
C ALA A 104 17.17 5.34 -0.09
N ARG A 105 17.12 5.78 -1.34
CA ARG A 105 18.29 5.87 -2.23
C ARG A 105 19.34 6.86 -1.75
N THR A 106 18.99 7.81 -0.90
CA THR A 106 19.96 8.79 -0.37
C THR A 106 20.87 8.22 0.73
N PHE A 107 20.56 7.03 1.24
CA PHE A 107 21.35 6.37 2.27
C PHE A 107 22.29 5.33 1.65
N GLU A 108 23.58 5.54 1.76
CA GLU A 108 24.64 4.65 1.27
C GLU A 108 25.74 4.49 2.33
N PRO A 109 26.40 3.33 2.40
CA PRO A 109 26.25 2.13 1.55
C PRO A 109 25.12 1.19 2.00
N SER A 110 24.45 1.48 3.11
CA SER A 110 23.39 0.60 3.66
C SER A 110 22.18 1.39 4.12
N ARG A 111 21.04 0.74 4.11
CA ARG A 111 19.75 1.29 4.56
C ARG A 111 18.87 0.24 5.17
N THR A 112 18.13 0.63 6.20
CA THR A 112 17.08 -0.17 6.83
C THR A 112 15.75 0.58 6.72
N VAL A 113 14.78 -0.04 6.10
CA VAL A 113 13.45 0.53 5.85
C VAL A 113 12.39 -0.33 6.51
N VAL A 114 11.31 0.28 6.99
CA VAL A 114 10.12 -0.45 7.45
C VAL A 114 8.87 0.10 6.78
N ASP A 115 8.01 -0.83 6.35
CA ASP A 115 6.64 -0.62 5.90
C ASP A 115 5.69 -1.07 7.01
N LEU A 116 5.02 -0.12 7.65
CA LEU A 116 4.12 -0.34 8.79
C LEU A 116 2.68 -0.47 8.30
N GLY A 117 1.98 -1.53 8.70
CA GLY A 117 0.65 -1.84 8.20
C GLY A 117 0.71 -2.23 6.71
N THR A 118 1.55 -3.21 6.40
CA THR A 118 1.94 -3.52 5.02
C THR A 118 0.82 -4.08 4.14
N GLY A 119 -0.26 -4.61 4.74
CA GLY A 119 -1.35 -5.23 4.03
C GLY A 119 -0.89 -6.37 3.10
N SER A 120 -1.09 -6.22 1.80
CA SER A 120 -0.61 -7.17 0.78
C SER A 120 0.91 -7.14 0.56
N GLY A 121 1.62 -6.21 1.21
CA GLY A 121 3.06 -6.04 1.06
C GLY A 121 3.48 -5.04 -0.01
N VAL A 122 2.57 -4.38 -0.71
CA VAL A 122 2.87 -3.63 -1.94
C VAL A 122 3.94 -2.56 -1.79
N ILE A 123 3.95 -1.78 -0.68
CA ILE A 123 4.96 -0.74 -0.47
C ILE A 123 6.31 -1.38 -0.17
N GLY A 124 6.39 -2.23 0.85
CA GLY A 124 7.64 -2.85 1.27
C GLY A 124 8.27 -3.74 0.20
N LEU A 125 7.45 -4.49 -0.54
CA LEU A 125 7.92 -5.34 -1.65
C LEU A 125 8.38 -4.51 -2.86
N SER A 126 7.75 -3.37 -3.14
CA SER A 126 8.25 -2.42 -4.15
C SER A 126 9.61 -1.84 -3.75
N LEU A 127 9.79 -1.48 -2.48
CA LEU A 127 11.09 -1.06 -1.94
C LEU A 127 12.15 -2.16 -2.16
N ALA A 128 11.83 -3.42 -1.85
CA ALA A 128 12.74 -4.53 -2.05
C ALA A 128 13.05 -4.81 -3.54
N ALA A 129 12.07 -4.60 -4.42
CA ALA A 129 12.23 -4.80 -5.86
C ALA A 129 13.10 -3.72 -6.52
N GLU A 130 12.96 -2.46 -6.09
CA GLU A 130 13.53 -1.29 -6.78
C GLU A 130 14.81 -0.74 -6.14
N LEU A 131 15.07 -1.04 -4.86
CA LEU A 131 16.32 -0.65 -4.21
C LEU A 131 17.45 -1.66 -4.50
N PRO A 132 18.73 -1.23 -4.41
CA PRO A 132 19.85 -2.16 -4.50
C PRO A 132 19.73 -3.27 -3.47
N LEU A 133 19.92 -4.52 -3.90
CA LEU A 133 19.81 -5.66 -3.00
C LEU A 133 20.87 -5.64 -1.91
N ASP A 134 22.12 -5.29 -2.28
CA ASP A 134 23.22 -5.22 -1.34
C ASP A 134 23.10 -3.94 -0.49
N GLY A 135 23.24 -4.09 0.82
CA GLY A 135 23.11 -3.01 1.79
C GLY A 135 21.66 -2.60 2.12
N THR A 136 20.63 -3.22 1.54
CA THR A 136 19.23 -2.90 1.85
C THR A 136 18.60 -3.99 2.72
N THR A 137 17.96 -3.58 3.81
CA THR A 137 17.06 -4.43 4.61
C THR A 137 15.68 -3.77 4.63
N VAL A 138 14.64 -4.53 4.29
CA VAL A 138 13.26 -4.07 4.31
C VAL A 138 12.48 -4.89 5.32
N TRP A 139 11.83 -4.21 6.27
CA TRP A 139 10.83 -4.81 7.14
C TRP A 139 9.45 -4.54 6.60
N ILE A 140 8.61 -5.55 6.55
CA ILE A 140 7.18 -5.46 6.30
C ILE A 140 6.44 -5.95 7.54
N THR A 141 5.52 -5.14 8.06
CA THR A 141 4.87 -5.44 9.33
C THR A 141 3.37 -5.19 9.25
N ASP A 142 2.60 -6.01 9.95
CA ASP A 142 1.16 -5.84 10.09
C ASP A 142 0.67 -6.44 11.41
N ALA A 143 -0.41 -5.90 11.95
CA ALA A 143 -1.08 -6.46 13.12
C ALA A 143 -1.96 -7.66 12.76
N SER A 144 -2.35 -7.79 11.49
CA SER A 144 -3.19 -8.87 10.98
C SER A 144 -2.33 -10.03 10.47
N ALA A 145 -2.43 -11.18 11.12
CA ALA A 145 -1.80 -12.41 10.65
C ALA A 145 -2.32 -12.82 9.25
N ASP A 146 -3.60 -12.60 8.98
CA ASP A 146 -4.23 -12.87 7.67
C ASP A 146 -3.64 -11.99 6.56
N ALA A 147 -3.39 -10.71 6.84
CA ALA A 147 -2.70 -9.81 5.90
C ALA A 147 -1.26 -10.26 5.67
N LEU A 148 -0.56 -10.65 6.73
CA LEU A 148 0.81 -11.16 6.60
C LEU A 148 0.89 -12.47 5.83
N ASP A 149 -0.12 -13.31 5.84
CA ASP A 149 -0.14 -14.51 5.00
C ASP A 149 -0.19 -14.14 3.50
N VAL A 150 -0.97 -13.11 3.13
CA VAL A 150 -0.95 -12.57 1.77
C VAL A 150 0.40 -11.95 1.43
N ALA A 151 0.94 -11.10 2.33
CA ALA A 151 2.25 -10.48 2.13
C ALA A 151 3.39 -11.50 2.00
N ARG A 152 3.37 -12.62 2.77
CA ARG A 152 4.34 -13.72 2.66
C ARG A 152 4.23 -14.45 1.32
N ALA A 153 3.01 -14.67 0.82
CA ALA A 153 2.81 -15.27 -0.51
C ALA A 153 3.41 -14.36 -1.61
N ASN A 154 3.16 -13.06 -1.53
CA ASN A 154 3.72 -12.07 -2.45
C ASN A 154 5.26 -11.97 -2.34
N LEU A 155 5.79 -12.02 -1.12
CA LEU A 155 7.23 -12.05 -0.88
C LEU A 155 7.89 -13.27 -1.54
N ALA A 156 7.25 -14.45 -1.46
CA ALA A 156 7.76 -15.64 -2.12
C ALA A 156 7.83 -15.46 -3.65
N GLY A 157 6.85 -14.77 -4.25
CA GLY A 157 6.83 -14.42 -5.67
C GLY A 157 7.96 -13.48 -6.11
N LEU A 158 8.51 -12.66 -5.20
CA LEU A 158 9.56 -11.70 -5.50
C LEU A 158 10.95 -12.37 -5.74
N GLY A 159 11.10 -13.63 -5.41
CA GLY A 159 12.29 -14.43 -5.65
C GLY A 159 13.54 -13.82 -5.00
N ARG A 160 14.63 -13.67 -5.78
CA ARG A 160 15.93 -13.18 -5.25
C ARG A 160 15.81 -11.79 -4.60
N LYS A 161 14.95 -10.92 -5.07
CA LYS A 161 14.75 -9.56 -4.55
C LYS A 161 14.18 -9.57 -3.11
N GLY A 162 13.41 -10.61 -2.77
CA GLY A 162 12.80 -10.76 -1.45
C GLY A 162 13.75 -11.25 -0.33
N ARG A 163 14.98 -11.68 -0.64
CA ARG A 163 15.86 -12.31 0.37
C ARG A 163 16.23 -11.42 1.57
N ASN A 164 16.20 -10.11 1.40
CA ASN A 164 16.51 -9.12 2.44
C ASN A 164 15.26 -8.55 3.12
N VAL A 165 14.08 -9.09 2.79
CA VAL A 165 12.84 -8.72 3.46
C VAL A 165 12.70 -9.51 4.76
N ARG A 166 12.25 -8.84 5.81
CA ARG A 166 11.92 -9.38 7.12
C ARG A 166 10.45 -9.13 7.40
N VAL A 167 9.77 -10.09 7.99
CA VAL A 167 8.35 -9.99 8.31
C VAL A 167 8.21 -9.95 9.82
N GLY A 168 7.45 -8.96 10.30
CA GLY A 168 7.11 -8.81 11.71
C GLY A 168 5.59 -8.78 11.91
N GLU A 169 5.10 -9.42 12.98
CA GLU A 169 3.69 -9.44 13.36
C GLU A 169 3.49 -8.64 14.64
N GLY A 170 2.54 -7.73 14.61
CA GLY A 170 2.20 -6.87 15.76
C GLY A 170 1.78 -5.47 15.32
N PRO A 171 1.17 -4.70 16.22
CA PRO A 171 0.78 -3.32 15.94
C PRO A 171 2.02 -2.42 15.83
N TRP A 172 2.13 -1.71 14.73
CA TRP A 172 3.16 -0.69 14.46
C TRP A 172 4.57 -1.19 14.81
N PHE A 173 5.24 -0.56 15.76
CA PHE A 173 6.62 -0.86 16.15
C PHE A 173 6.78 -2.03 17.11
N ASP A 174 5.70 -2.59 17.65
CA ASP A 174 5.77 -3.83 18.43
C ASP A 174 6.13 -5.04 17.56
N ALA A 175 5.93 -4.92 16.26
CA ALA A 175 6.28 -5.93 15.26
C ALA A 175 7.79 -6.04 14.97
N VAL A 176 8.63 -5.14 15.50
CA VAL A 176 10.07 -5.10 15.22
C VAL A 176 10.89 -5.00 16.50
N PRO A 177 12.17 -5.46 16.51
CA PRO A 177 13.05 -5.34 17.67
C PRO A 177 13.10 -3.93 18.25
N ALA A 178 13.04 -3.81 19.58
CA ALA A 178 12.92 -2.52 20.26
C ALA A 178 14.12 -1.57 20.05
N ASP A 179 15.30 -2.12 19.83
CA ASP A 179 16.55 -1.42 19.58
C ASP A 179 16.79 -1.08 18.10
N LEU A 180 15.98 -1.65 17.19
CA LEU A 180 16.15 -1.41 15.75
C LEU A 180 15.77 0.04 15.42
N ARG A 181 16.57 0.66 14.56
CA ARG A 181 16.38 2.01 14.02
C ARG A 181 16.38 1.99 12.51
N PHE A 182 15.67 2.93 11.91
CA PHE A 182 15.39 2.95 10.48
C PHE A 182 15.92 4.24 9.83
N ASP A 183 16.35 4.10 8.59
CA ASP A 183 16.64 5.24 7.71
C ASP A 183 15.36 5.79 7.10
N VAL A 184 14.40 4.92 6.82
CA VAL A 184 13.08 5.27 6.29
C VAL A 184 11.98 4.45 6.96
N ILE A 185 10.94 5.13 7.40
CA ILE A 185 9.68 4.54 7.85
C ILE A 185 8.62 4.96 6.84
N VAL A 186 7.89 4.00 6.30
CA VAL A 186 6.78 4.25 5.38
C VAL A 186 5.51 3.54 5.86
N SER A 187 4.34 4.09 5.55
CA SER A 187 3.04 3.49 5.89
C SER A 187 1.94 3.99 4.97
N ASN A 188 0.95 3.15 4.70
CA ASN A 188 -0.40 3.57 4.35
C ASN A 188 -1.32 3.17 5.51
N PRO A 189 -1.43 4.00 6.55
CA PRO A 189 -2.22 3.66 7.73
C PRO A 189 -3.71 3.86 7.47
N PRO A 190 -4.61 3.28 8.26
CA PRO A 190 -6.00 3.69 8.31
C PRO A 190 -6.10 5.20 8.58
N TYR A 191 -6.96 5.89 7.86
CA TYR A 191 -7.16 7.34 8.00
C TYR A 191 -8.61 7.79 7.83
N VAL A 192 -9.55 6.85 7.73
CA VAL A 192 -10.98 7.18 7.56
C VAL A 192 -11.62 7.39 8.93
N GLU A 193 -12.45 8.42 9.03
CA GLU A 193 -13.26 8.68 10.23
C GLU A 193 -14.25 7.54 10.50
N ALA A 194 -14.39 7.18 11.76
CA ALA A 194 -15.38 6.19 12.16
C ALA A 194 -16.79 6.70 11.85
N GLY A 195 -17.54 5.92 11.05
CA GLY A 195 -18.88 6.30 10.61
C GLY A 195 -18.93 7.22 9.38
N SER A 196 -17.83 7.41 8.68
CA SER A 196 -17.81 8.13 7.41
C SER A 196 -18.80 7.51 6.41
N THR A 197 -19.55 8.37 5.71
CA THR A 197 -20.48 7.99 4.64
C THR A 197 -19.90 8.27 3.25
N GLU A 198 -18.63 8.65 3.18
CA GLU A 198 -17.96 9.00 1.91
C GLU A 198 -17.39 7.80 1.17
N LEU A 199 -17.30 6.64 1.84
CA LEU A 199 -16.81 5.41 1.22
C LEU A 199 -17.90 4.74 0.38
N ASP A 200 -17.49 4.21 -0.77
CA ASP A 200 -18.35 3.37 -1.57
C ASP A 200 -18.82 2.13 -0.79
N ALA A 201 -20.06 1.69 -1.01
CA ALA A 201 -20.62 0.52 -0.34
C ALA A 201 -19.75 -0.74 -0.58
N SER A 202 -19.19 -0.88 -1.78
CA SER A 202 -18.30 -2.00 -2.11
C SER A 202 -17.04 -2.05 -1.24
N VAL A 203 -16.48 -0.89 -0.84
CA VAL A 203 -15.34 -0.83 0.08
C VAL A 203 -15.75 -1.32 1.47
N LEU A 204 -16.90 -0.85 1.96
CA LEU A 204 -17.41 -1.21 3.29
C LEU A 204 -17.78 -2.70 3.41
N ASP A 205 -18.31 -3.28 2.33
CA ASP A 205 -18.81 -4.66 2.32
C ASP A 205 -17.68 -5.71 2.13
N TRP A 206 -16.58 -5.31 1.49
CA TRP A 206 -15.57 -6.27 1.03
C TRP A 206 -14.17 -6.07 1.61
N GLU A 207 -13.76 -4.84 1.91
CA GLU A 207 -12.41 -4.57 2.39
C GLU A 207 -12.33 -4.60 3.93
N PRO A 208 -11.18 -4.95 4.52
CA PRO A 208 -11.05 -5.07 5.98
C PRO A 208 -11.29 -3.73 6.67
N ALA A 209 -12.26 -3.64 7.56
CA ALA A 209 -12.58 -2.41 8.30
C ALA A 209 -11.37 -1.87 9.11
N ALA A 210 -10.51 -2.76 9.63
CA ALA A 210 -9.29 -2.39 10.34
C ALA A 210 -8.25 -1.70 9.45
N ALA A 211 -8.32 -1.86 8.12
CA ALA A 211 -7.45 -1.17 7.18
C ALA A 211 -7.99 0.21 6.75
N LEU A 212 -9.21 0.58 7.20
CA LEU A 212 -9.90 1.80 6.78
C LEU A 212 -10.03 2.81 7.92
N PHE A 213 -10.56 2.40 9.07
CA PHE A 213 -11.03 3.30 10.11
C PHE A 213 -9.99 3.54 11.22
N ALA A 214 -9.75 4.82 11.56
CA ALA A 214 -8.79 5.27 12.56
C ALA A 214 -9.39 6.30 13.53
N GLY A 215 -10.38 5.88 14.29
CA GLY A 215 -11.00 6.74 15.33
C GLY A 215 -11.96 7.81 14.80
N PRO A 216 -12.38 8.74 15.67
CA PRO A 216 -13.44 9.70 15.37
C PRO A 216 -13.08 10.73 14.27
N ASP A 217 -11.80 11.06 14.11
CA ASP A 217 -11.28 12.03 13.15
C ASP A 217 -10.32 11.40 12.11
N GLY A 218 -10.18 10.06 12.13
CA GLY A 218 -9.29 9.33 11.25
C GLY A 218 -7.79 9.57 11.51
N LEU A 219 -7.41 10.12 12.66
CA LEU A 219 -6.03 10.51 12.97
C LEU A 219 -5.38 9.72 14.11
N ASP A 220 -6.05 8.72 14.68
CA ASP A 220 -5.53 7.96 15.83
C ASP A 220 -4.27 7.18 15.48
N ASP A 221 -4.29 6.45 14.37
CA ASP A 221 -3.16 5.66 13.89
C ASP A 221 -2.02 6.55 13.39
N ILE A 222 -2.34 7.60 12.64
CA ILE A 222 -1.38 8.62 12.22
C ILE A 222 -0.69 9.26 13.43
N GLY A 223 -1.44 9.58 14.49
CA GLY A 223 -0.91 10.13 15.74
C GLY A 223 0.08 9.19 16.43
N THR A 224 -0.22 7.89 16.44
CA THR A 224 0.66 6.85 16.97
C THR A 224 1.93 6.72 16.14
N ILE A 225 1.81 6.64 14.80
CA ILE A 225 2.94 6.55 13.89
C ILE A 225 3.85 7.77 14.04
N VAL A 226 3.32 8.98 14.01
CA VAL A 226 4.10 10.22 14.15
C VAL A 226 4.85 10.27 15.49
N ARG A 227 4.17 9.94 16.59
CA ARG A 227 4.76 9.94 17.95
C ARG A 227 5.95 8.97 18.03
N ASP A 228 5.76 7.73 17.58
CA ASP A 228 6.72 6.65 17.83
C ASP A 228 7.84 6.62 16.78
N SER A 229 7.57 7.04 15.55
CA SER A 229 8.55 7.08 14.45
C SER A 229 9.75 7.97 14.78
N TYR A 230 9.55 9.07 15.50
CA TYR A 230 10.65 9.99 15.80
C TYR A 230 11.80 9.30 16.54
N ASP A 231 11.48 8.44 17.51
CA ASP A 231 12.47 7.72 18.31
C ASP A 231 13.00 6.47 17.61
N ARG A 232 12.29 6.00 16.60
CA ARG A 232 12.64 4.81 15.79
C ARG A 232 13.45 5.15 14.54
N LEU A 233 13.44 6.40 14.08
CA LEU A 233 14.30 6.83 12.98
C LEU A 233 15.73 7.06 13.46
N LEU A 234 16.71 6.87 12.59
CA LEU A 234 18.07 7.42 12.74
C LEU A 234 18.05 8.94 12.56
N PRO A 235 19.00 9.70 13.14
CA PRO A 235 19.13 11.13 12.84
C PRO A 235 19.26 11.36 11.33
N GLY A 236 18.43 12.23 10.76
CA GLY A 236 18.34 12.46 9.33
C GLY A 236 17.44 11.46 8.57
N GLY A 237 16.89 10.47 9.23
CA GLY A 237 15.95 9.50 8.65
C GLY A 237 14.59 10.12 8.31
N TRP A 238 13.83 9.47 7.46
CA TRP A 238 12.59 9.98 6.90
C TRP A 238 11.37 9.16 7.33
N LEU A 239 10.27 9.87 7.64
CA LEU A 239 8.93 9.32 7.78
C LEU A 239 8.11 9.75 6.57
N ILE A 240 7.48 8.78 5.90
CA ILE A 240 6.61 8.99 4.73
C ILE A 240 5.32 8.19 4.94
N PHE A 241 4.15 8.81 4.80
CA PHE A 241 2.90 8.07 4.93
C PHE A 241 1.75 8.71 4.16
N GLU A 242 0.76 7.88 3.83
CA GLU A 242 -0.48 8.31 3.20
C GLU A 242 -1.40 9.00 4.21
N ILE A 243 -2.18 9.97 3.73
CA ILE A 243 -3.16 10.72 4.54
C ILE A 243 -4.46 10.95 3.75
N GLY A 244 -5.54 11.21 4.45
CA GLY A 244 -6.79 11.66 3.86
C GLY A 244 -6.70 13.08 3.30
N ALA A 245 -7.49 13.37 2.27
CA ALA A 245 -7.45 14.63 1.51
C ALA A 245 -7.62 15.90 2.37
N GLY A 246 -8.33 15.83 3.50
CA GLY A 246 -8.56 16.97 4.41
C GLY A 246 -7.60 17.03 5.61
N GLN A 247 -6.68 16.07 5.76
CA GLN A 247 -5.88 15.91 6.98
C GLN A 247 -4.54 16.66 6.96
N GLY A 248 -4.12 17.22 5.82
CA GLY A 248 -2.77 17.77 5.62
C GLY A 248 -2.34 18.80 6.66
N ALA A 249 -3.21 19.74 7.05
CA ALA A 249 -2.88 20.76 8.04
C ALA A 249 -2.66 20.14 9.44
N ALA A 250 -3.58 19.31 9.91
CA ALA A 250 -3.49 18.65 11.22
C ALA A 250 -2.27 17.72 11.32
N VAL A 251 -1.96 16.99 10.24
CA VAL A 251 -0.78 16.12 10.17
C VAL A 251 0.51 16.93 10.19
N ARG A 252 0.57 18.04 9.45
CA ARG A 252 1.72 18.95 9.48
C ARG A 252 2.00 19.47 10.91
N ASP A 253 0.96 19.91 11.60
CA ASP A 253 1.09 20.44 12.96
C ASP A 253 1.61 19.35 13.92
N ARG A 254 1.08 18.14 13.88
CA ARG A 254 1.56 17.01 14.68
C ARG A 254 3.03 16.66 14.42
N LEU A 255 3.45 16.69 13.16
CA LEU A 255 4.85 16.44 12.77
C LEU A 255 5.80 17.52 13.32
N VAL A 256 5.40 18.80 13.19
CA VAL A 256 6.20 19.94 13.70
C VAL A 256 6.26 19.90 15.23
N GLU A 257 5.16 19.68 15.91
CA GLU A 257 5.10 19.55 17.37
C GLU A 257 5.98 18.41 17.90
N ARG A 258 6.03 17.28 17.15
CA ARG A 258 6.90 16.14 17.51
C ARG A 258 8.39 16.43 17.30
N GLY A 259 8.73 17.47 16.57
CA GLY A 259 10.11 17.89 16.32
C GLY A 259 10.68 17.45 14.96
N PHE A 260 9.84 16.97 14.06
CA PHE A 260 10.26 16.71 12.68
C PHE A 260 10.60 18.00 11.95
N THR A 261 11.53 17.90 11.02
CA THR A 261 11.97 18.97 10.12
C THR A 261 11.64 18.61 8.67
N ALA A 262 11.82 19.55 7.75
CA ALA A 262 11.55 19.34 6.33
C ALA A 262 10.15 18.75 6.07
N VAL A 263 9.13 19.20 6.84
CA VAL A 263 7.75 18.71 6.74
C VAL A 263 7.13 19.18 5.45
N GLU A 264 6.72 18.25 4.62
CA GLU A 264 6.07 18.47 3.31
C GLU A 264 4.77 17.67 3.26
N ILE A 265 3.69 18.30 2.75
CA ILE A 265 2.47 17.61 2.35
C ILE A 265 2.40 17.70 0.84
N ARG A 266 2.43 16.54 0.18
CA ARG A 266 2.30 16.42 -1.28
C ARG A 266 0.89 16.05 -1.67
N ARG A 267 0.49 16.54 -2.82
CA ARG A 267 -0.81 16.25 -3.43
C ARG A 267 -0.72 15.10 -4.42
N ASP A 268 -1.85 14.43 -4.59
CA ASP A 268 -2.06 13.45 -5.65
C ASP A 268 -2.29 14.13 -7.01
N LEU A 269 -2.51 13.32 -8.06
CA LEU A 269 -2.79 13.81 -9.41
C LEU A 269 -4.13 14.56 -9.53
N ALA A 270 -5.00 14.43 -8.54
CA ALA A 270 -6.27 15.17 -8.44
C ALA A 270 -6.15 16.43 -7.55
N ASP A 271 -4.91 16.86 -7.24
CA ASP A 271 -4.59 18.04 -6.42
C ASP A 271 -5.15 17.98 -4.99
N ARG A 272 -5.29 16.76 -4.41
CA ARG A 272 -5.71 16.53 -3.03
C ARG A 272 -4.51 16.15 -2.17
N ASP A 273 -4.44 16.66 -0.93
CA ASP A 273 -3.41 16.25 0.02
C ASP A 273 -3.40 14.72 0.14
N ARG A 274 -2.22 14.10 0.02
CA ARG A 274 -2.14 12.63 -0.01
C ARG A 274 -0.93 12.05 0.71
N ILE A 275 0.22 12.73 0.69
CA ILE A 275 1.45 12.18 1.24
C ILE A 275 2.04 13.16 2.23
N ALA A 276 2.29 12.70 3.45
CA ALA A 276 3.09 13.41 4.43
C ALA A 276 4.53 12.89 4.40
N ILE A 277 5.49 13.80 4.34
CA ILE A 277 6.92 13.53 4.34
C ILE A 277 7.56 14.40 5.42
N ALA A 278 8.39 13.81 6.28
CA ALA A 278 9.07 14.54 7.33
C ALA A 278 10.41 13.90 7.65
N GLN A 279 11.37 14.69 8.11
CA GLN A 279 12.72 14.23 8.44
C GLN A 279 12.97 14.34 9.94
N ARG A 280 13.53 13.30 10.55
CA ARG A 280 14.11 13.43 11.89
C ARG A 280 15.32 14.37 11.84
N ALA A 281 15.37 15.35 12.76
CA ALA A 281 16.50 16.27 12.84
C ALA A 281 17.85 15.53 12.96
N THR A 282 18.87 16.05 12.33
CA THR A 282 20.25 15.48 12.35
C THR A 282 21.04 15.82 13.60
N GLY A 283 20.55 16.74 14.43
CA GLY A 283 21.20 17.21 15.67
C GLY A 283 20.27 17.11 16.89
N PRO A 284 20.73 17.45 18.09
CA PRO A 284 19.88 17.50 19.26
C PRO A 284 18.71 18.47 19.03
N VAL A 285 17.48 18.02 19.34
CA VAL A 285 16.27 18.83 19.23
C VAL A 285 16.47 20.12 20.04
N PRO A 286 16.32 21.33 19.46
CA PRO A 286 16.29 22.54 20.29
C PRO A 286 15.09 22.41 21.23
N LEU A 287 15.37 22.37 22.53
CA LEU A 287 14.31 22.47 23.54
C LEU A 287 13.51 23.75 23.22
N ALA A 288 12.20 23.59 23.04
CA ALA A 288 11.29 24.72 22.87
C ALA A 288 11.58 25.71 24.00
N ARG A 289 12.06 26.91 23.66
CA ARG A 289 12.29 27.97 24.67
C ARG A 289 10.95 28.27 25.28
N GLY A 290 10.79 27.84 26.55
CA GLY A 290 9.64 28.21 27.34
C GLY A 290 9.42 29.71 27.22
N ALA A 291 8.17 30.11 27.01
CA ALA A 291 7.73 31.48 27.00
C ALA A 291 8.26 32.14 28.29
N GLY A 292 9.24 33.01 28.14
CA GLY A 292 9.79 33.76 29.27
C GLY A 292 8.68 34.56 29.94
N THR A 293 8.39 34.21 31.17
CA THR A 293 7.67 35.09 32.10
C THR A 293 8.51 36.33 32.29
N SER A 294 8.04 37.46 31.78
CA SER A 294 8.59 38.76 32.10
C SER A 294 8.37 39.01 33.62
N PRO A 295 9.38 39.37 34.38
CA PRO A 295 9.16 39.89 35.73
C PRO A 295 8.64 41.34 35.66
N SER A 296 7.70 41.60 36.49
CA SER A 296 7.03 42.88 36.76
C SER A 296 8.01 43.98 37.19
#